data_835f5d7900bc7d6f3c7b143a0afbf34d
#
_entry.id   835f5d7900bc7d6f3c7b143a0afbf34d
#
_cell.length_a   1.000
_cell.length_b   1.000
_cell.length_c   1.000
_cell.angle_alpha   90.00
_cell.angle_beta   90.00
_cell.angle_gamma   90.00
#
_symmetry.space_group_name_H-M   'P 1'
#
loop_
_entity.id
_entity.type
_entity.pdbx_description
1 polymer ?
#
loop_
_entity_poly.entity_id
_entity_poly.type
_entity_poly.pdbx_seq_one_letter_code
_entity_poly.pdbx_strand_id
1 'polypeptide(L)'
;MQIAVIGTDEFVLGFRLAGLRRVFVADKETYQEKMSEAMSDSNIGILAVDAKDLDFLPTNVRTKYLDSIQPVVVPVGGDESDLREKVKRAIGVDLYKTEDE
;
A
#
# COMPACT_ATOMS: atom_id res chain seq x y z
N MET A 1 -7.49 7.03 -15.60
CA MET A 1 -7.07 6.47 -14.30
C MET A 1 -5.85 5.59 -14.48
N GLN A 2 -4.84 5.81 -13.67
CA GLN A 2 -3.60 5.06 -13.76
C GLN A 2 -3.32 4.32 -12.47
N ILE A 3 -2.58 3.23 -12.58
CA ILE A 3 -2.09 2.48 -11.43
C ILE A 3 -0.63 2.86 -11.25
N ALA A 4 -0.25 3.22 -10.04
CA ALA A 4 1.12 3.59 -9.71
C ALA A 4 1.60 2.76 -8.53
N VAL A 5 2.91 2.72 -8.35
CA VAL A 5 3.52 2.00 -7.24
C VAL A 5 4.60 2.86 -6.61
N ILE A 6 4.73 2.77 -5.30
CA ILE A 6 5.78 3.48 -4.57
C ILE A 6 6.50 2.48 -3.66
N GLY A 7 7.80 2.57 -3.62
CA GLY A 7 8.61 1.69 -2.79
C GLY A 7 10.07 1.79 -3.12
N THR A 8 10.86 0.89 -2.57
CA THR A 8 12.29 0.83 -2.87
C THR A 8 12.50 0.36 -4.31
N ASP A 9 13.74 0.51 -4.80
CA ASP A 9 14.08 0.04 -6.13
C ASP A 9 13.69 -1.42 -6.33
N GLU A 10 13.95 -2.23 -5.33
CA GLU A 10 13.67 -3.66 -5.40
C GLU A 10 12.18 -3.92 -5.52
N PHE A 11 11.40 -3.21 -4.71
CA PHE A 11 9.97 -3.38 -4.71
C PHE A 11 9.34 -2.97 -6.03
N VAL A 12 9.72 -1.78 -6.53
CA VAL A 12 9.11 -1.28 -7.76
C VAL A 12 9.57 -2.05 -8.99
N LEU A 13 10.73 -2.70 -8.92
CA LEU A 13 11.24 -3.46 -10.04
C LEU A 13 10.26 -4.54 -10.48
N GLY A 14 9.69 -5.26 -9.52
CA GLY A 14 8.72 -6.30 -9.84
C GLY A 14 7.52 -5.75 -10.59
N PHE A 15 7.02 -4.60 -10.18
CA PHE A 15 5.89 -3.98 -10.83
C PHE A 15 6.25 -3.41 -12.20
N ARG A 16 7.47 -2.90 -12.32
CA ARG A 16 7.93 -2.39 -13.60
C ARG A 16 8.04 -3.50 -14.63
N LEU A 17 8.53 -4.66 -14.20
CA LEU A 17 8.60 -5.83 -15.07
C LEU A 17 7.23 -6.34 -15.46
N ALA A 18 6.23 -6.09 -14.62
CA ALA A 18 4.86 -6.47 -14.92
C ALA A 18 4.15 -5.47 -15.82
N GLY A 19 4.81 -4.37 -16.18
CA GLY A 19 4.26 -3.41 -17.11
C GLY A 19 3.81 -2.09 -16.54
N LEU A 20 3.96 -1.88 -15.23
CA LEU A 20 3.59 -0.60 -14.64
C LEU A 20 4.60 0.47 -15.01
N ARG A 21 4.09 1.62 -15.46
CA ARG A 21 4.94 2.73 -15.89
C ARG A 21 5.08 3.82 -14.84
N ARG A 22 4.05 4.03 -14.03
CA ARG A 22 4.09 5.08 -13.01
C ARG A 22 4.68 4.48 -11.75
N VAL A 23 5.97 4.76 -11.53
CA VAL A 23 6.65 4.24 -10.35
C VAL A 23 7.32 5.40 -9.61
N PHE A 24 7.24 5.36 -8.28
CA PHE A 24 7.89 6.31 -7.41
C PHE A 24 8.89 5.55 -6.56
N VAL A 25 10.16 5.79 -6.77
CA VAL A 25 11.20 5.13 -5.99
C VAL A 25 11.46 5.99 -4.75
N ALA A 26 11.33 5.39 -3.58
CA ALA A 26 11.49 6.12 -2.34
C ALA A 26 12.20 5.26 -1.31
N ASP A 27 13.05 5.91 -0.51
CA ASP A 27 13.67 5.28 0.63
C ASP A 27 13.10 5.89 1.90
N LYS A 28 13.68 5.53 3.05
CA LYS A 28 13.16 6.00 4.33
C LYS A 28 13.15 7.52 4.43
N GLU A 29 14.15 8.18 3.89
CA GLU A 29 14.27 9.62 3.98
C GLU A 29 13.34 10.36 3.04
N THR A 30 13.04 9.79 1.89
CA THR A 30 12.23 10.46 0.87
C THR A 30 10.80 9.94 0.81
N TYR A 31 10.47 8.95 1.60
CA TYR A 31 9.19 8.26 1.47
C TYR A 31 8.01 9.20 1.65
N GLN A 32 8.04 10.03 2.68
CA GLN A 32 6.92 10.91 2.97
C GLN A 32 6.70 11.92 1.84
N GLU A 33 7.80 12.44 1.31
CA GLU A 33 7.73 13.40 0.21
C GLU A 33 7.17 12.76 -1.05
N LYS A 34 7.70 11.58 -1.40
CA LYS A 34 7.24 10.87 -2.59
C LYS A 34 5.80 10.41 -2.46
N MET A 35 5.42 9.99 -1.27
CA MET A 35 4.05 9.58 -1.01
C MET A 35 3.09 10.76 -1.18
N SER A 36 3.46 11.91 -0.66
CA SER A 36 2.65 13.12 -0.83
C SER A 36 2.50 13.48 -2.29
N GLU A 37 3.57 13.33 -3.06
CA GLU A 37 3.55 13.61 -4.49
C GLU A 37 2.58 12.69 -5.21
N ALA A 38 2.64 11.39 -4.91
CA ALA A 38 1.77 10.42 -5.53
C ALA A 38 0.31 10.63 -5.14
N MET A 39 0.07 10.95 -3.87
CA MET A 39 -1.30 11.17 -3.39
C MET A 39 -1.93 12.41 -3.96
N SER A 40 -1.12 13.34 -4.44
CA SER A 40 -1.62 14.58 -5.02
C SER A 40 -1.87 14.51 -6.51
N ASP A 41 -1.49 13.40 -7.14
CA ASP A 41 -1.63 13.26 -8.60
C ASP A 41 -3.02 12.75 -8.92
N SER A 42 -3.83 13.60 -9.54
CA SER A 42 -5.22 13.27 -9.84
C SER A 42 -5.37 12.21 -10.93
N ASN A 43 -4.30 11.90 -11.64
CA ASN A 43 -4.34 10.86 -12.67
C ASN A 43 -4.16 9.47 -12.11
N ILE A 44 -3.71 9.36 -10.87
CA ILE A 44 -3.51 8.06 -10.23
C ILE A 44 -4.79 7.66 -9.53
N GLY A 45 -5.35 6.51 -9.93
CA GLY A 45 -6.55 5.99 -9.29
C GLY A 45 -6.25 4.96 -8.22
N ILE A 46 -5.18 4.21 -8.41
CA ILE A 46 -4.76 3.17 -7.46
C ILE A 46 -3.26 3.32 -7.22
N LEU A 47 -2.88 3.32 -5.96
CA LEU A 47 -1.46 3.42 -5.58
C LEU A 47 -1.09 2.20 -4.76
N ALA A 48 -0.22 1.36 -5.31
CA ALA A 48 0.28 0.19 -4.60
C ALA A 48 1.48 0.60 -3.75
N VAL A 49 1.50 0.17 -2.51
CA VAL A 49 2.58 0.52 -1.57
C VAL A 49 3.10 -0.76 -0.93
N ASP A 50 4.37 -0.73 -0.54
CA ASP A 50 4.93 -1.83 0.23
C ASP A 50 4.42 -1.67 1.67
N ALA A 51 3.73 -2.70 2.17
CA ALA A 51 3.09 -2.62 3.47
C ALA A 51 4.07 -2.25 4.58
N LYS A 52 5.29 -2.76 4.51
CA LYS A 52 6.26 -2.46 5.57
C LYS A 52 6.77 -1.04 5.53
N ASP A 53 6.70 -0.38 4.37
CA ASP A 53 7.18 1.00 4.27
C ASP A 53 6.18 1.99 4.88
N LEU A 54 4.98 1.55 5.15
CA LEU A 54 3.99 2.43 5.78
C LEU A 54 4.42 2.88 7.16
N ASP A 55 5.31 2.12 7.78
CA ASP A 55 5.85 2.50 9.09
C ASP A 55 6.74 3.76 9.03
N PHE A 56 7.15 4.15 7.84
CA PHE A 56 7.90 5.40 7.67
C PHE A 56 7.02 6.63 7.84
N LEU A 57 5.71 6.45 7.83
CA LEU A 57 4.78 7.56 7.96
C LEU A 57 4.27 7.68 9.39
N PRO A 58 4.05 8.91 9.88
CA PRO A 58 3.37 9.07 11.17
C PRO A 58 1.99 8.43 11.13
N THR A 59 1.53 7.96 12.27
CA THR A 59 0.27 7.22 12.32
C THR A 59 -0.91 8.00 11.74
N ASN A 60 -1.02 9.28 12.07
CA ASN A 60 -2.12 10.09 11.56
C ASN A 60 -2.08 10.25 10.04
N VAL A 61 -0.88 10.40 9.48
CA VAL A 61 -0.71 10.52 8.03
C VAL A 61 -1.02 9.18 7.36
N ARG A 62 -0.53 8.10 7.95
CA ARG A 62 -0.76 6.77 7.41
C ARG A 62 -2.25 6.45 7.34
N THR A 63 -2.97 6.73 8.42
CA THR A 63 -4.41 6.49 8.46
C THR A 63 -5.13 7.31 7.40
N LYS A 64 -4.74 8.56 7.26
CA LYS A 64 -5.34 9.44 6.28
C LYS A 64 -5.17 8.90 4.86
N TYR A 65 -3.97 8.44 4.54
CA TYR A 65 -3.71 7.91 3.20
C TYR A 65 -4.43 6.60 2.96
N LEU A 66 -4.47 5.72 3.98
CA LEU A 66 -5.14 4.43 3.82
C LEU A 66 -6.65 4.58 3.67
N ASP A 67 -7.20 5.68 4.13
CA ASP A 67 -8.64 5.94 3.99
C ASP A 67 -8.97 6.68 2.71
N SER A 68 -7.96 7.03 1.91
CA SER A 68 -8.19 7.80 0.69
C SER A 68 -8.97 7.00 -0.33
N ILE A 69 -9.87 7.68 -1.04
CA ILE A 69 -10.61 7.06 -2.14
C ILE A 69 -10.09 7.51 -3.50
N GLN A 70 -9.20 8.50 -3.52
CA GLN A 70 -8.62 9.02 -4.75
C GLN A 70 -7.23 9.53 -4.46
N PRO A 71 -6.21 8.76 -4.72
CA PRO A 71 -6.18 7.35 -5.17
C PRO A 71 -6.50 6.40 -4.04
N VAL A 72 -6.95 5.20 -4.40
CA VAL A 72 -7.08 4.13 -3.42
C VAL A 72 -5.69 3.57 -3.15
N VAL A 73 -5.31 3.49 -1.88
CA VAL A 73 -4.01 2.98 -1.48
C VAL A 73 -4.13 1.51 -1.13
N VAL A 74 -3.34 0.68 -1.81
CA VAL A 74 -3.40 -0.78 -1.64
C VAL A 74 -2.06 -1.28 -1.10
N PRO A 75 -1.99 -1.67 0.17
CA PRO A 75 -0.77 -2.25 0.71
C PRO A 75 -0.52 -3.62 0.11
N VAL A 76 0.72 -3.87 -0.30
CA VAL A 76 1.12 -5.14 -0.89
C VAL A 76 2.19 -5.74 0.00
N GLY A 77 2.09 -7.04 0.25
CA GLY A 77 3.05 -7.75 1.07
C GLY A 77 2.62 -7.76 2.52
N GLY A 78 3.60 -7.89 3.40
CA GLY A 78 3.31 -8.09 4.80
C GLY A 78 3.23 -9.58 5.10
N ASP A 79 3.10 -9.92 6.36
CA ASP A 79 3.05 -11.33 6.68
C ASP A 79 1.61 -11.83 6.72
N GLU A 80 1.48 -13.13 6.78
CA GLU A 80 0.19 -13.79 6.69
C GLU A 80 -0.72 -13.43 7.86
N SER A 81 -0.17 -13.29 9.04
CA SER A 81 -0.98 -12.97 10.20
C SER A 81 -1.57 -11.57 10.09
N ASP A 82 -0.86 -10.66 9.46
CA ASP A 82 -1.36 -9.32 9.24
C ASP A 82 -2.55 -9.33 8.29
N LEU A 83 -2.44 -10.11 7.22
CA LEU A 83 -3.53 -10.26 6.27
C LEU A 83 -4.76 -10.86 6.94
N ARG A 84 -4.53 -11.87 7.78
CA ARG A 84 -5.60 -12.53 8.50
C ARG A 84 -6.36 -11.54 9.38
N GLU A 85 -5.62 -10.67 10.07
CA GLU A 85 -6.23 -9.64 10.91
C GLU A 85 -7.08 -8.69 10.10
N LYS A 86 -6.62 -8.31 8.93
CA LYS A 86 -7.35 -7.39 8.09
C LYS A 86 -8.64 -8.00 7.55
N VAL A 87 -8.57 -9.25 7.15
CA VAL A 87 -9.75 -9.97 6.67
C VAL A 87 -10.78 -10.12 7.79
N LYS A 88 -10.30 -10.51 8.95
CA LYS A 88 -11.16 -10.70 10.11
C LYS A 88 -11.88 -9.40 10.47
N ARG A 89 -11.17 -8.29 10.45
CA ARG A 89 -11.73 -7.00 10.78
C ARG A 89 -12.76 -6.54 9.76
N ALA A 90 -12.48 -6.80 8.49
CA ALA A 90 -13.34 -6.33 7.40
C ALA A 90 -14.69 -7.02 7.38
N ILE A 91 -14.74 -8.31 7.70
CA ILE A 91 -15.97 -9.07 7.62
C ILE A 91 -16.53 -9.48 8.97
N GLY A 92 -15.78 -9.19 10.05
CA GLY A 92 -16.27 -9.46 11.40
C GLY A 92 -16.18 -10.89 11.85
N VAL A 93 -15.58 -11.77 11.05
CA VAL A 93 -15.37 -13.17 11.43
C VAL A 93 -14.00 -13.61 11.02
N ASP A 94 -13.49 -14.62 11.71
CA ASP A 94 -12.19 -15.19 11.43
C ASP A 94 -12.39 -16.41 10.55
N LEU A 95 -12.23 -16.23 9.26
CA LEU A 95 -12.47 -17.30 8.31
C LEU A 95 -11.44 -18.43 8.44
N TYR A 96 -10.30 -18.14 9.01
CA TYR A 96 -9.25 -19.15 9.14
C TYR A 96 -9.49 -20.09 10.29
N LYS A 97 -10.44 -19.78 11.14
CA LYS A 97 -10.73 -20.62 12.31
C LYS A 97 -11.89 -21.56 12.09
N THR A 98 -12.72 -21.29 11.13
CA THR A 98 -14.00 -22.00 11.04
C THR A 98 -13.84 -23.47 10.76
N GLU A 99 -12.86 -23.85 9.97
CA GLU A 99 -12.68 -25.27 9.68
C GLU A 99 -12.08 -26.04 10.82
N ASP A 100 -11.46 -25.37 11.73
CA ASP A 100 -10.71 -26.03 12.80
C ASP A 100 -11.57 -26.42 13.97
N GLU A 101 -12.77 -25.98 14.02
CA GLU A 101 -13.61 -26.21 15.16
C GLU A 101 -14.07 -27.56 15.37
#